data_a16f93cff660c75772b4097a56fd62b6
#
_entry.id   a16f93cff660c75772b4097a56fd62b6
#
_cell.length_a   1.000
_cell.length_b   1.000
_cell.length_c   1.000
_cell.angle_alpha   90.00
_cell.angle_beta   90.00
_cell.angle_gamma   90.00
#
_symmetry.space_group_name_H-M   'P 1'
#
loop_
_entity.id
_entity.type
_entity.pdbx_description
1 polymer ?
#
loop_
_entity_poly.entity_id
_entity_poly.type
_entity_poly.pdbx_seq_one_letter_code
_entity_poly.pdbx_strand_id
1 'polypeptide(L)'
;MESTVTRVEFDDVSIAYRDSGATGGHLYSDTPVLLVHGLGGNGHTWDRFAAQLVRRGRRVIIPDLRGHGRSAHTASYLLPEFANDVLHLCDRLGLDTVDLVGHSLGGYASSWVAMQRPELVRRLVIEEQPLPLRSGDEQLSLTRRFPTIPELWHATTSVIRHPRAVLAFDRSMTGTMFEQFRKPYPEWWEGLSDITAPTLFLRGGPGGMVDPGKLEQLRAGLADCTVRAFDCGHSIHRDSYPAFEAEVLPFLGH
;
A
#
# COMPACT_ATOMS: atom_id res chain seq x y z
N MET A 1 -6.47 19.06 0.22
CA MET A 1 -6.27 18.88 1.69
C MET A 1 -4.87 19.37 2.02
N GLU A 2 -4.73 20.62 2.53
CA GLU A 2 -3.48 21.07 3.16
C GLU A 2 -3.42 20.47 4.57
N SER A 3 -3.10 19.19 4.65
CA SER A 3 -2.83 18.57 5.95
C SER A 3 -1.39 18.87 6.34
N THR A 4 -1.22 19.37 7.56
CA THR A 4 0.10 19.52 8.17
C THR A 4 0.79 18.15 8.18
N VAL A 5 2.03 18.11 7.68
CA VAL A 5 2.82 16.88 7.77
C VAL A 5 3.37 16.79 9.18
N THR A 6 3.03 15.70 9.84
CA THR A 6 3.53 15.36 11.18
C THR A 6 4.56 14.24 11.07
N ARG A 7 5.39 14.06 12.10
CA ARG A 7 6.34 12.96 12.21
C ARG A 7 6.13 12.20 13.49
N VAL A 8 6.35 10.91 13.42
CA VAL A 8 6.54 10.05 14.59
C VAL A 8 7.96 9.51 14.56
N GLU A 9 8.56 9.47 15.72
CA GLU A 9 9.90 8.93 15.92
C GLU A 9 9.78 7.63 16.70
N PHE A 10 10.45 6.57 16.24
CA PHE A 10 10.57 5.30 16.94
C PHE A 10 11.91 4.67 16.57
N ASP A 11 12.63 4.22 17.59
CA ASP A 11 14.03 3.82 17.47
C ASP A 11 14.83 4.92 16.71
N ASP A 12 15.52 4.59 15.64
CA ASP A 12 16.28 5.54 14.84
C ASP A 12 15.53 5.93 13.53
N VAL A 13 14.22 5.70 13.45
CA VAL A 13 13.42 5.94 12.24
C VAL A 13 12.39 7.05 12.48
N SER A 14 12.36 8.03 11.57
CA SER A 14 11.37 9.10 11.52
C SER A 14 10.40 8.86 10.37
N ILE A 15 9.13 8.62 10.67
CA ILE A 15 8.08 8.46 9.67
C ILE A 15 7.21 9.71 9.60
N ALA A 16 7.20 10.34 8.44
CA ALA A 16 6.32 11.45 8.13
C ALA A 16 4.96 10.93 7.69
N TYR A 17 3.89 11.58 8.15
CA TYR A 17 2.53 11.22 7.73
C TYR A 17 1.65 12.45 7.67
N ARG A 18 0.55 12.33 6.95
CA ARG A 18 -0.55 13.27 6.93
C ARG A 18 -1.76 12.62 7.59
N ASP A 19 -2.46 13.38 8.41
CA ASP A 19 -3.68 12.95 9.10
C ASP A 19 -4.76 14.01 8.89
N SER A 20 -5.94 13.60 8.42
CA SER A 20 -7.06 14.51 8.25
C SER A 20 -7.68 14.93 9.59
N GLY A 21 -7.29 14.30 10.69
CA GLY A 21 -7.94 14.43 11.98
C GLY A 21 -9.30 13.72 12.05
N ALA A 22 -9.88 13.69 13.24
CA ALA A 22 -11.22 13.20 13.43
C ALA A 22 -12.20 14.13 12.69
N THR A 23 -12.96 13.56 11.77
CA THR A 23 -14.04 14.28 11.09
C THR A 23 -15.31 14.12 11.92
N GLY A 24 -15.88 15.22 12.42
CA GLY A 24 -17.06 15.22 13.31
C GLY A 24 -18.37 14.74 12.68
N GLY A 25 -18.34 13.90 11.66
CA GLY A 25 -19.50 13.41 10.93
C GLY A 25 -19.76 11.93 11.17
N HIS A 26 -20.81 11.61 11.90
CA HIS A 26 -21.29 10.25 12.21
C HIS A 26 -21.95 9.50 11.03
N LEU A 27 -21.70 9.89 9.78
CA LEU A 27 -22.40 9.29 8.63
C LEU A 27 -21.84 7.92 8.23
N TYR A 28 -20.60 7.62 8.60
CA TYR A 28 -19.91 6.37 8.24
C TYR A 28 -19.07 5.87 9.41
N SER A 29 -18.37 4.76 9.23
CA SER A 29 -17.53 4.14 10.27
C SER A 29 -16.48 5.11 10.84
N ASP A 30 -16.33 5.13 12.18
CA ASP A 30 -15.28 5.90 12.88
C ASP A 30 -13.88 5.30 12.68
N THR A 31 -13.78 4.09 12.09
CA THR A 31 -12.51 3.42 11.83
C THR A 31 -11.67 4.22 10.84
N PRO A 32 -10.45 4.66 11.18
CA PRO A 32 -9.57 5.38 10.27
C PRO A 32 -9.18 4.54 9.06
N VAL A 33 -8.92 5.20 7.93
CA VAL A 33 -8.36 4.57 6.73
C VAL A 33 -6.89 4.92 6.60
N LEU A 34 -6.03 3.90 6.61
CA LEU A 34 -4.59 4.03 6.33
C LEU A 34 -4.33 3.76 4.85
N LEU A 35 -3.67 4.72 4.16
CA LEU A 35 -3.34 4.61 2.73
C LEU A 35 -1.83 4.53 2.55
N VAL A 36 -1.32 3.36 2.15
CA VAL A 36 0.11 3.03 2.06
C VAL A 36 0.54 2.94 0.59
N HIS A 37 1.47 3.81 0.18
CA HIS A 37 1.92 3.92 -1.21
C HIS A 37 2.95 2.84 -1.61
N GLY A 38 3.22 2.72 -2.91
CA GLY A 38 4.20 1.80 -3.48
C GLY A 38 5.62 2.36 -3.57
N LEU A 39 6.56 1.51 -3.98
CA LEU A 39 7.98 1.85 -4.18
C LEU A 39 8.14 3.03 -5.16
N GLY A 40 8.97 3.99 -4.80
CA GLY A 40 9.21 5.21 -5.58
C GLY A 40 8.05 6.21 -5.57
N GLY A 41 6.94 5.88 -4.89
CA GLY A 41 5.82 6.78 -4.65
C GLY A 41 6.03 7.67 -3.42
N ASN A 42 4.97 8.30 -2.99
CA ASN A 42 4.85 9.02 -1.72
C ASN A 42 3.36 9.20 -1.41
N GLY A 43 3.03 9.75 -0.25
CA GLY A 43 1.63 9.89 0.18
C GLY A 43 0.73 10.67 -0.80
N HIS A 44 1.28 11.53 -1.65
CA HIS A 44 0.48 12.30 -2.62
C HIS A 44 -0.14 11.43 -3.73
N THR A 45 0.31 10.21 -3.93
CA THR A 45 -0.35 9.28 -4.88
C THR A 45 -1.80 9.01 -4.50
N TRP A 46 -2.13 9.13 -3.21
CA TRP A 46 -3.43 8.90 -2.64
C TRP A 46 -4.33 10.15 -2.51
N ASP A 47 -3.86 11.35 -2.89
CA ASP A 47 -4.57 12.61 -2.65
C ASP A 47 -6.01 12.61 -3.13
N ARG A 48 -6.28 12.04 -4.31
CA ARG A 48 -7.61 11.97 -4.89
C ARG A 48 -8.54 11.09 -4.06
N PHE A 49 -8.09 9.91 -3.68
CA PHE A 49 -8.89 8.97 -2.89
C PHE A 49 -9.07 9.45 -1.46
N ALA A 50 -8.01 9.98 -0.86
CA ALA A 50 -8.08 10.59 0.48
C ALA A 50 -9.11 11.71 0.56
N ALA A 51 -9.14 12.61 -0.43
CA ALA A 51 -10.13 13.67 -0.49
C ALA A 51 -11.56 13.14 -0.56
N GLN A 52 -11.78 12.02 -1.25
CA GLN A 52 -13.06 11.36 -1.36
C GLN A 52 -13.52 10.74 -0.03
N LEU A 53 -12.59 10.05 0.68
CA LEU A 53 -12.86 9.48 1.99
C LEU A 53 -13.17 10.56 3.04
N VAL A 54 -12.39 11.65 3.05
CA VAL A 54 -12.60 12.79 3.96
C VAL A 54 -13.97 13.45 3.71
N ARG A 55 -14.37 13.65 2.45
CA ARG A 55 -15.72 14.15 2.13
C ARG A 55 -16.84 13.25 2.64
N ARG A 56 -16.58 11.96 2.82
CA ARG A 56 -17.50 10.97 3.42
C ARG A 56 -17.36 10.87 4.93
N GLY A 57 -16.62 11.77 5.57
CA GLY A 57 -16.48 11.80 7.02
C GLY A 57 -15.49 10.78 7.59
N ARG A 58 -14.61 10.17 6.76
CA ARG A 58 -13.60 9.23 7.26
C ARG A 58 -12.31 9.96 7.63
N ARG A 59 -11.75 9.60 8.79
CA ARG A 59 -10.37 9.96 9.11
C ARG A 59 -9.43 9.20 8.19
N VAL A 60 -8.48 9.91 7.57
CA VAL A 60 -7.52 9.33 6.64
C VAL A 60 -6.11 9.65 7.10
N ILE A 61 -5.28 8.61 7.17
CA ILE A 61 -3.88 8.68 7.58
C ILE A 61 -3.02 8.17 6.42
N ILE A 62 -2.01 8.95 6.02
CA ILE A 62 -1.19 8.66 4.84
C ILE A 62 0.28 8.81 5.23
N PRO A 63 0.99 7.73 5.55
CA PRO A 63 2.44 7.77 5.76
C PRO A 63 3.19 7.93 4.44
N ASP A 64 4.35 8.59 4.49
CA ASP A 64 5.43 8.33 3.57
C ASP A 64 6.25 7.17 4.14
N LEU A 65 6.46 6.10 3.38
CA LEU A 65 7.25 4.95 3.81
C LEU A 65 8.73 5.36 4.03
N ARG A 66 9.49 4.62 4.86
CA ARG A 66 10.95 4.83 5.01
C ARG A 66 11.61 4.97 3.65
N GLY A 67 12.59 5.87 3.52
CA GLY A 67 13.27 6.16 2.26
C GLY A 67 12.45 6.91 1.22
N HIS A 68 11.22 7.34 1.54
CA HIS A 68 10.34 8.05 0.62
C HIS A 68 9.84 9.38 1.21
N GLY A 69 9.53 10.32 0.32
CA GLY A 69 8.88 11.56 0.67
C GLY A 69 9.60 12.33 1.75
N ARG A 70 8.96 12.51 2.90
CA ARG A 70 9.50 13.25 4.05
C ARG A 70 9.95 12.34 5.20
N SER A 71 9.87 11.03 5.05
CA SER A 71 10.35 10.05 6.01
C SER A 71 11.87 9.90 5.96
N ALA A 72 12.45 9.32 7.01
CA ALA A 72 13.88 9.11 7.11
C ALA A 72 14.41 8.16 6.02
N HIS A 73 15.62 8.45 5.55
CA HIS A 73 16.47 7.46 4.89
C HIS A 73 17.13 6.59 5.97
N THR A 74 17.11 5.29 5.79
CA THR A 74 17.60 4.32 6.77
C THR A 74 18.76 3.50 6.22
N ALA A 75 19.52 2.85 7.08
CA ALA A 75 20.61 1.96 6.67
C ALA A 75 20.09 0.63 6.08
N SER A 76 18.83 0.28 6.35
CA SER A 76 18.19 -0.96 5.94
C SER A 76 16.83 -0.72 5.32
N TYR A 77 16.50 -1.54 4.31
CA TYR A 77 15.23 -1.53 3.58
C TYR A 77 14.74 -2.97 3.36
N LEU A 78 14.58 -3.72 4.45
CA LEU A 78 14.01 -5.06 4.40
C LEU A 78 12.48 -4.98 4.33
N LEU A 79 11.85 -5.90 3.58
CA LEU A 79 10.40 -5.92 3.42
C LEU A 79 9.61 -5.89 4.75
N PRO A 80 9.98 -6.66 5.80
CA PRO A 80 9.28 -6.59 7.07
C PRO A 80 9.39 -5.24 7.78
N GLU A 81 10.43 -4.47 7.53
CA GLU A 81 10.62 -3.16 8.18
C GLU A 81 9.55 -2.14 7.78
N PHE A 82 9.05 -2.22 6.54
CA PHE A 82 7.96 -1.36 6.08
C PHE A 82 6.65 -1.66 6.82
N ALA A 83 6.38 -2.93 7.13
CA ALA A 83 5.23 -3.31 7.94
C ALA A 83 5.38 -2.83 9.40
N ASN A 84 6.57 -2.99 9.97
CA ASN A 84 6.88 -2.52 11.31
C ASN A 84 6.69 -1.01 11.45
N ASP A 85 7.08 -0.22 10.44
CA ASP A 85 6.84 1.23 10.43
C ASP A 85 5.35 1.57 10.50
N VAL A 86 4.52 0.83 9.75
CA VAL A 86 3.07 1.01 9.75
C VAL A 86 2.47 0.62 11.12
N LEU A 87 2.92 -0.48 11.72
CA LEU A 87 2.50 -0.91 13.06
C LEU A 87 2.86 0.14 14.11
N HIS A 88 4.13 0.60 14.13
CA HIS A 88 4.57 1.64 15.05
C HIS A 88 3.79 2.95 14.88
N LEU A 89 3.46 3.32 13.63
CA LEU A 89 2.61 4.48 13.39
C LEU A 89 1.22 4.28 14.01
N CYS A 90 0.61 3.11 13.86
CA CYS A 90 -0.69 2.80 14.47
C CYS A 90 -0.60 2.90 16.00
N ASP A 91 0.42 2.29 16.62
CA ASP A 91 0.62 2.33 18.07
C ASP A 91 0.83 3.77 18.58
N ARG A 92 1.64 4.56 17.88
CA ARG A 92 1.89 5.98 18.25
C ARG A 92 0.67 6.88 18.10
N LEU A 93 -0.26 6.52 17.24
CA LEU A 93 -1.52 7.24 17.06
C LEU A 93 -2.67 6.67 17.90
N GLY A 94 -2.43 5.62 18.69
CA GLY A 94 -3.44 4.97 19.51
C GLY A 94 -4.57 4.39 18.68
N LEU A 95 -4.26 3.74 17.54
CA LEU A 95 -5.25 3.16 16.67
C LEU A 95 -5.52 1.70 17.06
N ASP A 96 -6.70 1.43 17.58
CA ASP A 96 -7.12 0.07 17.94
C ASP A 96 -7.62 -0.71 16.74
N THR A 97 -8.14 -0.03 15.72
CA THR A 97 -8.67 -0.63 14.51
C THR A 97 -8.52 0.31 13.32
N VAL A 98 -8.13 -0.22 12.16
CA VAL A 98 -7.98 0.52 10.90
C VAL A 98 -8.56 -0.25 9.72
N ASP A 99 -8.98 0.48 8.69
CA ASP A 99 -9.08 -0.05 7.32
C ASP A 99 -7.76 0.24 6.60
N LEU A 100 -7.16 -0.77 6.01
CA LEU A 100 -5.82 -0.67 5.45
C LEU A 100 -5.88 -0.83 3.92
N VAL A 101 -5.36 0.16 3.20
CA VAL A 101 -5.31 0.17 1.73
C VAL A 101 -3.85 0.34 1.31
N GLY A 102 -3.30 -0.66 0.66
CA GLY A 102 -1.90 -0.66 0.24
C GLY A 102 -1.71 -0.93 -1.25
N HIS A 103 -0.84 -0.14 -1.89
CA HIS A 103 -0.45 -0.33 -3.28
C HIS A 103 0.96 -0.90 -3.39
N SER A 104 1.14 -1.96 -4.18
CA SER A 104 2.46 -2.52 -4.51
C SER A 104 3.27 -2.86 -3.24
N LEU A 105 4.41 -2.21 -2.97
CA LEU A 105 5.17 -2.32 -1.72
C LEU A 105 4.30 -2.03 -0.48
N GLY A 106 3.42 -1.01 -0.57
CA GLY A 106 2.47 -0.71 0.48
C GLY A 106 1.45 -1.83 0.70
N GLY A 107 1.05 -2.54 -0.37
CA GLY A 107 0.23 -3.75 -0.28
C GLY A 107 0.95 -4.86 0.48
N TYR A 108 2.24 -5.05 0.19
CA TYR A 108 3.08 -5.99 0.91
C TYR A 108 3.19 -5.65 2.41
N ALA A 109 3.50 -4.40 2.74
CA ALA A 109 3.53 -3.94 4.12
C ALA A 109 2.17 -4.16 4.82
N SER A 110 1.07 -3.84 4.12
CA SER A 110 -0.29 -3.97 4.64
C SER A 110 -0.67 -5.43 4.92
N SER A 111 -0.31 -6.36 4.04
CA SER A 111 -0.56 -7.79 4.28
C SER A 111 0.21 -8.31 5.51
N TRP A 112 1.48 -7.90 5.68
CA TRP A 112 2.25 -8.25 6.87
C TRP A 112 1.68 -7.66 8.17
N VAL A 113 1.19 -6.41 8.13
CA VAL A 113 0.48 -5.81 9.27
C VAL A 113 -0.72 -6.66 9.65
N ALA A 114 -1.53 -7.08 8.66
CA ALA A 114 -2.72 -7.89 8.90
C ALA A 114 -2.39 -9.30 9.41
N MET A 115 -1.24 -9.88 9.02
CA MET A 115 -0.74 -11.15 9.56
C MET A 115 -0.27 -11.01 11.01
N GLN A 116 0.49 -9.96 11.33
CA GLN A 116 1.09 -9.78 12.66
C GLN A 116 0.09 -9.27 13.70
N ARG A 117 -0.88 -8.48 13.28
CA ARG A 117 -1.90 -7.83 14.15
C ARG A 117 -3.29 -7.96 13.49
N PRO A 118 -3.84 -9.19 13.38
CA PRO A 118 -5.12 -9.40 12.71
C PRO A 118 -6.28 -8.61 13.36
N GLU A 119 -6.24 -8.39 14.67
CA GLU A 119 -7.24 -7.60 15.40
C GLU A 119 -7.21 -6.10 15.04
N LEU A 120 -6.08 -5.58 14.55
CA LEU A 120 -5.92 -4.19 14.17
C LEU A 120 -6.63 -3.89 12.84
N VAL A 121 -6.67 -4.86 11.91
CA VAL A 121 -7.16 -4.62 10.55
C VAL A 121 -8.60 -5.08 10.39
N ARG A 122 -9.54 -4.13 10.26
CA ARG A 122 -10.96 -4.40 10.02
C ARG A 122 -11.24 -4.84 8.59
N ARG A 123 -10.63 -4.18 7.62
CA ARG A 123 -10.71 -4.46 6.17
C ARG A 123 -9.38 -4.21 5.50
N LEU A 124 -9.01 -5.08 4.60
CA LEU A 124 -7.74 -5.01 3.87
C LEU A 124 -8.00 -4.86 2.38
N VAL A 125 -7.46 -3.80 1.77
CA VAL A 125 -7.42 -3.62 0.32
C VAL A 125 -5.98 -3.68 -0.14
N ILE A 126 -5.69 -4.61 -1.03
CA ILE A 126 -4.36 -4.81 -1.62
C ILE A 126 -4.45 -4.50 -3.11
N GLU A 127 -3.73 -3.49 -3.57
CA GLU A 127 -3.67 -3.10 -4.97
C GLU A 127 -2.32 -3.48 -5.57
N GLU A 128 -2.35 -4.36 -6.58
CA GLU A 128 -1.19 -4.69 -7.43
C GLU A 128 0.09 -5.04 -6.64
N GLN A 129 -0.06 -5.72 -5.52
CA GLN A 129 1.08 -6.29 -4.80
C GLN A 129 1.68 -7.43 -5.63
N PRO A 130 2.97 -7.37 -6.01
CA PRO A 130 3.65 -8.52 -6.60
C PRO A 130 3.63 -9.69 -5.61
N LEU A 131 3.10 -10.84 -6.05
CA LEU A 131 3.04 -12.01 -5.18
C LEU A 131 4.43 -12.64 -5.03
N PRO A 132 4.90 -12.88 -3.79
CA PRO A 132 6.23 -13.43 -3.55
C PRO A 132 6.45 -14.77 -4.24
N LEU A 133 7.71 -15.11 -4.50
CA LEU A 133 8.09 -16.45 -4.95
C LEU A 133 7.91 -17.45 -3.80
N ARG A 134 7.52 -18.67 -4.15
CA ARG A 134 7.59 -19.84 -3.27
C ARG A 134 8.92 -20.55 -3.44
N SER A 135 9.27 -21.38 -2.47
CA SER A 135 10.38 -22.32 -2.62
C SER A 135 10.09 -23.26 -3.81
N GLY A 136 10.94 -23.21 -4.83
CA GLY A 136 10.80 -24.01 -6.06
C GLY A 136 10.11 -23.31 -7.24
N ASP A 137 9.57 -22.11 -7.06
CA ASP A 137 9.13 -21.29 -8.19
C ASP A 137 10.33 -20.95 -9.10
N GLU A 138 10.14 -21.02 -10.41
CA GLU A 138 11.11 -20.45 -11.34
C GLU A 138 11.26 -18.96 -11.04
N GLN A 139 12.51 -18.48 -10.99
CA GLN A 139 12.75 -17.05 -10.82
C GLN A 139 12.07 -16.33 -11.97
N LEU A 140 11.03 -15.59 -11.64
CA LEU A 140 10.43 -14.66 -12.59
C LEU A 140 11.56 -13.77 -13.10
N SER A 141 11.85 -13.86 -14.39
CA SER A 141 12.52 -12.75 -15.03
C SER A 141 11.58 -11.57 -14.84
N LEU A 142 11.86 -10.73 -13.84
CA LEU A 142 11.32 -9.38 -13.83
C LEU A 142 11.87 -8.77 -15.11
N THR A 143 11.20 -9.08 -16.21
CA THR A 143 11.51 -8.49 -17.50
C THR A 143 11.51 -6.99 -17.23
N ARG A 144 12.61 -6.33 -17.61
CA ARG A 144 12.67 -4.86 -17.69
C ARG A 144 11.55 -4.45 -18.65
N ARG A 145 10.33 -4.34 -18.12
CA ARG A 145 9.27 -3.74 -18.92
C ARG A 145 9.53 -2.25 -19.01
N PHE A 146 9.38 -1.71 -20.18
CA PHE A 146 9.39 -0.26 -20.33
C PHE A 146 8.18 0.32 -19.59
N PRO A 147 8.33 1.51 -18.94
CA PRO A 147 7.19 2.20 -18.35
C PRO A 147 6.10 2.42 -19.40
N THR A 148 4.87 2.22 -19.05
CA THR A 148 3.72 2.54 -19.89
C THR A 148 3.56 4.06 -20.03
N ILE A 149 2.82 4.50 -21.06
CA ILE A 149 2.52 5.94 -21.24
C ILE A 149 1.84 6.55 -20.00
N PRO A 150 0.82 5.91 -19.39
CA PRO A 150 0.26 6.38 -18.12
C PRO A 150 1.28 6.51 -17.00
N GLU A 151 2.18 5.54 -16.82
CA GLU A 151 3.23 5.58 -15.80
C GLU A 151 4.20 6.76 -16.01
N LEU A 152 4.62 7.00 -17.25
CA LEU A 152 5.45 8.17 -17.60
C LEU A 152 4.71 9.48 -17.33
N TRP A 153 3.43 9.55 -17.65
CA TRP A 153 2.58 10.70 -17.36
C TRP A 153 2.47 10.94 -15.86
N HIS A 154 2.23 9.90 -15.07
CA HIS A 154 2.17 10.00 -13.62
C HIS A 154 3.51 10.40 -13.00
N ALA A 155 4.62 9.86 -13.48
CA ALA A 155 5.95 10.25 -13.03
C ALA A 155 6.19 11.74 -13.29
N THR A 156 5.94 12.20 -14.53
CA THR A 156 6.13 13.60 -14.94
C THR A 156 5.24 14.54 -14.13
N THR A 157 3.96 14.25 -14.01
CA THR A 157 3.01 15.07 -13.25
C THR A 157 3.32 15.10 -11.75
N SER A 158 3.82 13.99 -11.19
CA SER A 158 4.27 13.94 -9.79
C SER A 158 5.50 14.81 -9.57
N VAL A 159 6.48 14.79 -10.47
CA VAL A 159 7.66 15.68 -10.41
C VAL A 159 7.23 17.15 -10.47
N ILE A 160 6.29 17.49 -11.35
CA ILE A 160 5.83 18.89 -11.51
C ILE A 160 5.07 19.35 -10.25
N ARG A 161 4.18 18.53 -9.71
CA ARG A 161 3.30 18.90 -8.58
C ARG A 161 3.98 18.80 -7.23
N HIS A 162 4.83 17.78 -7.04
CA HIS A 162 5.45 17.42 -5.77
C HIS A 162 6.95 17.13 -5.91
N PRO A 163 7.76 18.07 -6.48
CA PRO A 163 9.15 17.80 -6.84
C PRO A 163 9.98 17.35 -5.63
N ARG A 164 9.80 17.98 -4.47
CA ARG A 164 10.56 17.65 -3.26
C ARG A 164 10.25 16.22 -2.77
N ALA A 165 9.01 15.79 -2.83
CA ALA A 165 8.62 14.45 -2.39
C ALA A 165 9.15 13.35 -3.34
N VAL A 166 9.21 13.63 -4.65
CA VAL A 166 9.74 12.69 -5.64
C VAL A 166 11.27 12.64 -5.58
N LEU A 167 11.94 13.78 -5.43
CA LEU A 167 13.40 13.85 -5.36
C LEU A 167 13.96 13.27 -4.03
N ALA A 168 13.15 13.24 -2.98
CA ALA A 168 13.52 12.68 -1.69
C ALA A 168 13.50 11.14 -1.64
N PHE A 169 13.12 10.45 -2.72
CA PHE A 169 13.21 9.00 -2.77
C PHE A 169 14.65 8.51 -2.71
N ASP A 170 14.96 7.65 -1.74
CA ASP A 170 16.26 7.02 -1.60
C ASP A 170 16.46 5.93 -2.65
N ARG A 171 17.16 6.25 -3.71
CA ARG A 171 17.41 5.33 -4.82
C ARG A 171 18.33 4.17 -4.46
N SER A 172 19.05 4.25 -3.34
CA SER A 172 19.92 3.16 -2.89
C SER A 172 19.13 1.89 -2.55
N MET A 173 17.88 2.05 -2.09
CA MET A 173 17.00 0.91 -1.78
C MET A 173 16.58 0.10 -3.01
N THR A 174 16.62 0.69 -4.22
CA THR A 174 16.03 0.06 -5.42
C THR A 174 16.62 -1.32 -5.70
N GLY A 175 17.95 -1.45 -5.63
CA GLY A 175 18.63 -2.72 -5.84
C GLY A 175 18.21 -3.78 -4.81
N THR A 176 18.27 -3.42 -3.54
CA THR A 176 17.88 -4.28 -2.40
C THR A 176 16.43 -4.75 -2.51
N MET A 177 15.50 -3.86 -2.88
CA MET A 177 14.09 -4.20 -3.05
C MET A 177 13.89 -5.20 -4.18
N PHE A 178 14.51 -4.98 -5.35
CA PHE A 178 14.41 -5.93 -6.46
C PHE A 178 15.03 -7.30 -6.15
N GLU A 179 16.11 -7.34 -5.37
CA GLU A 179 16.70 -8.60 -4.90
C GLU A 179 15.74 -9.35 -3.98
N GLN A 180 15.07 -8.65 -3.05
CA GLN A 180 14.09 -9.25 -2.15
C GLN A 180 12.87 -9.78 -2.91
N PHE A 181 12.34 -9.03 -3.88
CA PHE A 181 11.21 -9.50 -4.70
C PHE A 181 11.54 -10.73 -5.58
N ARG A 182 12.83 -11.01 -5.82
CA ARG A 182 13.28 -12.20 -6.56
C ARG A 182 13.57 -13.41 -5.67
N LYS A 183 13.58 -13.24 -4.35
CA LYS A 183 13.79 -14.34 -3.42
C LYS A 183 12.45 -14.99 -3.04
N PRO A 184 12.46 -16.31 -2.82
CA PRO A 184 11.30 -16.97 -2.20
C PRO A 184 11.00 -16.36 -0.83
N TYR A 185 9.71 -16.24 -0.53
CA TYR A 185 9.23 -15.74 0.74
C TYR A 185 8.10 -16.66 1.25
N PRO A 186 8.44 -17.91 1.63
CA PRO A 186 7.46 -18.91 2.05
C PRO A 186 6.65 -18.45 3.27
N GLU A 187 7.27 -17.72 4.19
CA GLU A 187 6.64 -17.22 5.41
C GLU A 187 5.45 -16.28 5.10
N TRP A 188 5.52 -15.54 4.00
CA TRP A 188 4.41 -14.70 3.57
C TRP A 188 3.21 -15.55 3.14
N TRP A 189 3.45 -16.66 2.43
CA TRP A 189 2.39 -17.56 1.99
C TRP A 189 1.77 -18.33 3.16
N GLU A 190 2.58 -18.73 4.12
CA GLU A 190 2.14 -19.42 5.35
C GLU A 190 1.31 -18.49 6.24
N GLY A 191 1.72 -17.21 6.35
CA GLY A 191 1.02 -16.20 7.13
C GLY A 191 -0.32 -15.73 6.55
N LEU A 192 -0.68 -16.08 5.30
CA LEU A 192 -1.97 -15.68 4.72
C LEU A 192 -3.17 -16.14 5.56
N SER A 193 -3.08 -17.32 6.20
CA SER A 193 -4.13 -17.86 7.07
C SER A 193 -4.34 -17.05 8.36
N ASP A 194 -3.38 -16.22 8.76
CA ASP A 194 -3.48 -15.38 9.95
C ASP A 194 -4.26 -14.08 9.66
N ILE A 195 -4.48 -13.76 8.38
CA ILE A 195 -5.29 -12.61 7.97
C ILE A 195 -6.76 -12.94 8.17
N THR A 196 -7.37 -12.37 9.22
CA THR A 196 -8.79 -12.54 9.54
C THR A 196 -9.67 -11.48 8.87
N ALA A 197 -9.08 -10.37 8.44
CA ALA A 197 -9.80 -9.27 7.79
C ALA A 197 -10.35 -9.68 6.41
N PRO A 198 -11.62 -9.36 6.09
CA PRO A 198 -12.07 -9.40 4.71
C PRO A 198 -11.10 -8.66 3.81
N THR A 199 -10.67 -9.32 2.73
CA THR A 199 -9.61 -8.81 1.85
C THR A 199 -10.12 -8.59 0.43
N LEU A 200 -9.92 -7.39 -0.09
CA LEU A 200 -10.16 -7.04 -1.48
C LEU A 200 -8.82 -6.92 -2.22
N PHE A 201 -8.55 -7.85 -3.11
CA PHE A 201 -7.33 -7.86 -3.92
C PHE A 201 -7.61 -7.34 -5.32
N LEU A 202 -6.92 -6.27 -5.71
CA LEU A 202 -7.08 -5.58 -6.99
C LEU A 202 -5.91 -5.88 -7.92
N ARG A 203 -6.21 -6.34 -9.13
CA ARG A 203 -5.24 -6.71 -10.13
C ARG A 203 -5.41 -5.88 -11.41
N GLY A 204 -4.34 -5.31 -11.94
CA GLY A 204 -4.33 -4.39 -13.09
C GLY A 204 -4.25 -5.04 -14.48
N GLY A 205 -4.50 -6.32 -14.61
CA GLY A 205 -4.50 -7.00 -15.91
C GLY A 205 -3.10 -7.19 -16.51
N PRO A 206 -2.97 -7.29 -17.85
CA PRO A 206 -1.69 -7.60 -18.50
C PRO A 206 -0.58 -6.57 -18.26
N GLY A 207 -0.95 -5.31 -17.98
CA GLY A 207 0.00 -4.24 -17.65
C GLY A 207 0.41 -4.19 -16.19
N GLY A 208 -0.18 -5.03 -15.34
CA GLY A 208 0.12 -5.11 -13.91
C GLY A 208 1.34 -5.97 -13.59
N MET A 209 1.63 -6.12 -12.30
CA MET A 209 2.75 -6.91 -11.78
C MET A 209 2.30 -8.21 -11.09
N VAL A 210 1.00 -8.42 -10.94
CA VAL A 210 0.45 -9.62 -10.30
C VAL A 210 0.45 -10.79 -11.27
N ASP A 211 1.14 -11.87 -10.90
CA ASP A 211 1.10 -13.14 -11.63
C ASP A 211 -0.28 -13.79 -11.48
N PRO A 212 -1.07 -13.92 -12.58
CA PRO A 212 -2.37 -14.53 -12.52
C PRO A 212 -2.34 -16.01 -12.10
N GLY A 213 -1.23 -16.71 -12.37
CA GLY A 213 -1.04 -18.12 -11.99
C GLY A 213 -0.99 -18.34 -10.47
N LYS A 214 -0.71 -17.28 -9.70
CA LYS A 214 -0.63 -17.35 -8.23
C LYS A 214 -1.92 -16.92 -7.52
N LEU A 215 -2.92 -16.39 -8.26
CA LEU A 215 -4.14 -15.86 -7.65
C LEU A 215 -4.99 -16.94 -6.97
N GLU A 216 -5.04 -18.14 -7.52
CA GLU A 216 -5.78 -19.23 -6.89
C GLU A 216 -5.17 -19.64 -5.55
N GLN A 217 -3.83 -19.64 -5.49
CA GLN A 217 -3.10 -19.92 -4.26
C GLN A 217 -3.29 -18.82 -3.21
N LEU A 218 -3.31 -17.54 -3.65
CA LEU A 218 -3.63 -16.42 -2.78
C LEU A 218 -5.04 -16.57 -2.18
N ARG A 219 -6.03 -16.87 -3.03
CA ARG A 219 -7.43 -17.08 -2.58
C ARG A 219 -7.57 -18.24 -1.63
N ALA A 220 -6.86 -19.33 -1.88
CA ALA A 220 -6.87 -20.51 -1.01
C ALA A 220 -6.22 -20.26 0.36
N GLY A 221 -5.27 -19.32 0.43
CA GLY A 221 -4.57 -18.94 1.67
C GLY A 221 -5.35 -17.97 2.56
N LEU A 222 -6.28 -17.20 2.00
CA LEU A 222 -7.05 -16.19 2.71
C LEU A 222 -8.45 -16.71 3.07
N ALA A 223 -8.91 -16.46 4.29
CA ALA A 223 -10.23 -16.90 4.75
C ALA A 223 -11.39 -16.22 4.00
N ASP A 224 -11.25 -14.92 3.72
CA ASP A 224 -12.23 -14.11 2.98
C ASP A 224 -11.48 -13.21 1.98
N CYS A 225 -11.49 -13.61 0.70
CA CYS A 225 -10.78 -12.89 -0.35
C CYS A 225 -11.63 -12.69 -1.60
N THR A 226 -11.89 -11.44 -1.92
CA THR A 226 -12.47 -11.03 -3.20
C THR A 226 -11.38 -10.50 -4.13
N VAL A 227 -11.24 -11.07 -5.32
CA VAL A 227 -10.32 -10.59 -6.36
C VAL A 227 -11.08 -9.81 -7.42
N ARG A 228 -10.59 -8.63 -7.79
CA ARG A 228 -11.10 -7.82 -8.90
C ARG A 228 -9.99 -7.55 -9.90
N ALA A 229 -10.28 -7.75 -11.17
CA ALA A 229 -9.37 -7.48 -12.27
C ALA A 229 -9.80 -6.22 -13.03
N PHE A 230 -8.80 -5.40 -13.38
CA PHE A 230 -8.96 -4.18 -14.17
C PHE A 230 -8.13 -4.30 -15.44
N ASP A 231 -8.54 -3.64 -16.48
CA ASP A 231 -7.77 -3.55 -17.73
C ASP A 231 -6.97 -2.24 -17.75
N CYS A 232 -5.99 -2.17 -16.86
CA CYS A 232 -5.09 -1.02 -16.73
C CYS A 232 -3.69 -1.49 -16.34
N GLY A 233 -2.84 -0.60 -15.86
CA GLY A 233 -1.48 -0.93 -15.42
C GLY A 233 -1.37 -1.18 -13.92
N HIS A 234 -0.16 -0.99 -13.43
CA HIS A 234 0.22 -1.22 -12.04
C HIS A 234 -0.40 -0.24 -11.02
N SER A 235 -0.92 0.89 -11.45
CA SER A 235 -1.48 1.92 -10.55
C SER A 235 -2.98 2.12 -10.80
N ILE A 236 -3.81 1.18 -10.36
CA ILE A 236 -5.26 1.17 -10.62
C ILE A 236 -5.95 2.43 -10.08
N HIS A 237 -5.59 2.83 -8.84
CA HIS A 237 -6.10 4.05 -8.19
C HIS A 237 -5.74 5.35 -8.93
N ARG A 238 -4.84 5.32 -9.89
CA ARG A 238 -4.45 6.46 -10.72
C ARG A 238 -4.92 6.33 -12.16
N ASP A 239 -4.78 5.14 -12.74
CA ASP A 239 -5.04 4.87 -14.16
C ASP A 239 -6.52 4.61 -14.43
N SER A 240 -7.22 3.96 -13.50
CA SER A 240 -8.64 3.59 -13.60
C SER A 240 -9.42 4.01 -12.35
N TYR A 241 -9.24 5.27 -11.92
CA TYR A 241 -9.78 5.77 -10.66
C TYR A 241 -11.30 5.55 -10.47
N PRO A 242 -12.18 5.82 -11.47
CA PRO A 242 -13.61 5.61 -11.26
C PRO A 242 -13.96 4.15 -10.95
N ALA A 243 -13.31 3.20 -11.62
CA ALA A 243 -13.52 1.78 -11.38
C ALA A 243 -12.93 1.34 -10.03
N PHE A 244 -11.74 1.84 -9.68
CA PHE A 244 -11.14 1.66 -8.36
C PHE A 244 -12.07 2.14 -7.25
N GLU A 245 -12.57 3.37 -7.36
CA GLU A 245 -13.48 3.97 -6.39
C GLU A 245 -14.76 3.16 -6.22
N ALA A 246 -15.35 2.68 -7.32
CA ALA A 246 -16.58 1.91 -7.34
C ALA A 246 -16.45 0.55 -6.61
N GLU A 247 -15.27 -0.04 -6.59
CA GLU A 247 -15.02 -1.30 -5.88
C GLU A 247 -14.60 -1.06 -4.41
N VAL A 248 -13.74 -0.07 -4.18
CA VAL A 248 -13.11 0.10 -2.86
C VAL A 248 -14.04 0.80 -1.88
N LEU A 249 -14.80 1.82 -2.29
CA LEU A 249 -15.68 2.54 -1.36
C LEU A 249 -16.76 1.65 -0.75
N PRO A 250 -17.54 0.86 -1.52
CA PRO A 250 -18.52 -0.06 -0.94
C PRO A 250 -17.87 -1.11 -0.04
N PHE A 251 -16.69 -1.59 -0.43
CA PHE A 251 -15.95 -2.54 0.40
C PHE A 251 -15.52 -1.94 1.74
N LEU A 252 -15.15 -0.66 1.80
CA LEU A 252 -14.83 0.04 3.05
C LEU A 252 -16.09 0.44 3.85
N GLY A 253 -17.30 0.20 3.33
CA GLY A 253 -18.57 0.47 4.01
C GLY A 253 -19.14 1.85 3.73
N HIS A 254 -19.04 2.31 2.48
CA HIS A 254 -19.60 3.60 2.03
C HIS A 254 -20.73 3.42 1.02
#